data_d8dc043f56ac5852cf5b48681b0cf2a5
#
_entry.id   d8dc043f56ac5852cf5b48681b0cf2a5
#
_cell.length_a   1.000
_cell.length_b   1.000
_cell.length_c   1.000
_cell.angle_alpha   90.00
_cell.angle_beta   90.00
_cell.angle_gamma   90.00
#
_symmetry.space_group_name_H-M   'P 1'
#
loop_
_entity.id
_entity.type
_entity.pdbx_description
1 polymer ?
#
loop_
_entity_poly.entity_id
_entity_poly.type
_entity_poly.pdbx_seq_one_letter_code
_entity_poly.pdbx_strand_id
1 'polypeptide(L)'
;MSAGELAGELTPEGALLLDPAGNLEAGIPLCPPEGDAGTGMVATNSVEVRTGNVSAGTSVFAMLVLEKELSKAHPEIDLVTTPDGKLVGMAHSNNCTSDYNAWISLFGEVADALGLEVSSTDLYGKLLPLSLKGDPECGGLLSYGYVSGEHLTGFSEGRPLFARSSDSQFTLANFMRSHLFTALCALRTGLDVLMN
;
A
#
# COMPACT_ATOMS: atom_id res chain seq x y z
N MET A 1 8.93 -4.11 23.41
CA MET A 1 9.98 -5.15 23.19
C MET A 1 10.49 -4.97 21.78
N SER A 2 11.79 -4.95 21.61
CA SER A 2 12.39 -4.89 20.27
C SER A 2 12.57 -6.28 19.70
N ALA A 3 12.61 -6.40 18.38
CA ALA A 3 12.90 -7.65 17.71
C ALA A 3 14.25 -8.23 18.19
N GLY A 4 14.29 -9.52 18.42
CA GLY A 4 15.47 -10.21 18.95
C GLY A 4 15.56 -10.27 20.48
N GLU A 5 14.69 -9.57 21.20
CA GLU A 5 14.55 -9.76 22.65
C GLU A 5 13.78 -11.06 22.97
N LEU A 6 14.00 -11.61 24.15
CA LEU A 6 13.20 -12.75 24.63
C LEU A 6 11.85 -12.23 25.12
N ALA A 7 10.77 -12.62 24.47
CA ALA A 7 9.40 -12.27 24.89
C ALA A 7 8.87 -13.18 26.00
N GLY A 8 9.40 -14.40 26.10
CA GLY A 8 9.00 -15.42 27.06
C GLY A 8 9.40 -16.81 26.58
N GLU A 9 8.85 -17.80 27.21
CA GLU A 9 9.05 -19.20 26.84
C GLU A 9 7.69 -19.90 26.70
N LEU A 10 7.60 -20.89 25.83
CA LEU A 10 6.40 -21.70 25.66
C LEU A 10 6.13 -22.48 26.94
N THR A 11 4.94 -22.28 27.51
CA THR A 11 4.53 -23.00 28.72
C THR A 11 4.11 -24.45 28.41
N PRO A 12 4.11 -25.36 29.40
CA PRO A 12 3.60 -26.72 29.19
C PRO A 12 2.16 -26.75 28.69
N GLU A 13 1.30 -25.87 29.22
CA GLU A 13 -0.10 -25.74 28.79
C GLU A 13 -0.20 -25.21 27.36
N GLY A 14 0.65 -24.25 27.01
CA GLY A 14 0.73 -23.71 25.65
C GLY A 14 1.22 -24.75 24.65
N ALA A 15 2.23 -25.55 25.02
CA ALA A 15 2.73 -26.64 24.18
C ALA A 15 1.64 -27.68 23.90
N LEU A 16 0.90 -28.09 24.93
CA LEU A 16 -0.20 -29.06 24.79
C LEU A 16 -1.38 -28.50 24.00
N LEU A 17 -1.66 -27.18 24.13
CA LEU A 17 -2.71 -26.50 23.34
C LEU A 17 -2.38 -26.48 21.85
N LEU A 18 -1.12 -26.21 21.51
CA LEU A 18 -0.66 -26.12 20.11
C LEU A 18 -0.47 -27.50 19.47
N ASP A 19 0.00 -28.46 20.25
CA ASP A 19 0.20 -29.84 19.81
C ASP A 19 -0.35 -30.82 20.85
N PRO A 20 -1.62 -31.21 20.74
CA PRO A 20 -2.24 -32.21 21.64
C PRO A 20 -1.58 -33.60 21.58
N ALA A 21 -0.78 -33.90 20.55
CA ALA A 21 -0.05 -35.14 20.45
C ALA A 21 1.22 -35.19 21.33
N GLY A 22 1.64 -34.01 21.87
CA GLY A 22 2.73 -33.92 22.84
C GLY A 22 4.14 -33.97 22.22
N ASN A 23 4.27 -33.68 20.93
CA ASN A 23 5.59 -33.61 20.29
C ASN A 23 6.27 -32.25 20.49
N LEU A 24 5.49 -31.22 20.83
CA LEU A 24 6.00 -29.86 21.07
C LEU A 24 6.41 -29.74 22.55
N GLU A 25 7.67 -29.41 22.79
CA GLU A 25 8.23 -29.27 24.13
C GLU A 25 8.02 -27.87 24.72
N ALA A 26 7.82 -27.77 26.02
CA ALA A 26 7.83 -26.51 26.74
C ALA A 26 9.26 -25.94 26.85
N GLY A 27 9.36 -24.61 27.12
CA GLY A 27 10.64 -23.94 27.27
C GLY A 27 11.26 -23.44 25.96
N ILE A 28 10.56 -23.59 24.83
CA ILE A 28 10.97 -22.99 23.57
C ILE A 28 10.92 -21.46 23.69
N PRO A 29 12.01 -20.73 23.41
CA PRO A 29 12.01 -19.28 23.50
C PRO A 29 11.10 -18.66 22.45
N LEU A 30 10.30 -17.68 22.87
CA LEU A 30 9.42 -16.90 22.01
C LEU A 30 10.03 -15.53 21.75
N CYS A 31 10.08 -15.14 20.48
CA CYS A 31 10.40 -13.75 20.10
C CYS A 31 9.15 -12.86 20.24
N PRO A 32 9.32 -11.52 20.34
CA PRO A 32 8.22 -10.59 20.27
C PRO A 32 7.44 -10.80 18.96
N PRO A 33 6.10 -10.69 19.00
CA PRO A 33 5.32 -10.73 17.77
C PRO A 33 5.64 -9.51 16.91
N GLU A 34 5.74 -9.73 15.61
CA GLU A 34 6.03 -8.67 14.63
C GLU A 34 4.98 -8.70 13.52
N GLY A 35 4.58 -7.53 13.04
CA GLY A 35 3.66 -7.40 11.92
C GLY A 35 4.37 -7.45 10.57
N ASP A 36 3.60 -7.68 9.51
CA ASP A 36 4.08 -7.71 8.13
C ASP A 36 4.70 -6.37 7.69
N ALA A 37 4.17 -5.24 8.18
CA ALA A 37 4.69 -3.91 7.91
C ALA A 37 6.11 -3.73 8.46
N GLY A 38 6.37 -4.11 9.72
CA GLY A 38 7.69 -4.05 10.34
C GLY A 38 8.70 -4.99 9.66
N THR A 39 8.30 -6.23 9.38
CA THR A 39 9.14 -7.17 8.63
C THR A 39 9.40 -6.69 7.20
N GLY A 40 8.44 -6.01 6.56
CA GLY A 40 8.61 -5.36 5.26
C GLY A 40 9.67 -4.25 5.28
N MET A 41 9.76 -3.47 6.37
CA MET A 41 10.83 -2.48 6.54
C MET A 41 12.21 -3.13 6.63
N VAL A 42 12.33 -4.25 7.35
CA VAL A 42 13.59 -5.02 7.40
C VAL A 42 13.95 -5.56 6.03
N ALA A 43 12.99 -6.18 5.33
CA ALA A 43 13.20 -6.76 4.01
C ALA A 43 13.65 -5.73 2.95
N THR A 44 13.21 -4.48 3.08
CA THR A 44 13.58 -3.38 2.19
C THR A 44 14.76 -2.55 2.69
N ASN A 45 15.38 -2.96 3.80
CA ASN A 45 16.48 -2.23 4.45
C ASN A 45 16.12 -0.76 4.76
N SER A 46 14.89 -0.52 5.25
CA SER A 46 14.35 0.80 5.51
C SER A 46 14.05 1.05 7.00
N VAL A 47 14.93 0.58 7.89
CA VAL A 47 14.81 0.71 9.35
C VAL A 47 15.66 1.83 9.95
N GLU A 48 16.47 2.51 9.16
CA GLU A 48 17.27 3.63 9.61
C GLU A 48 16.50 4.96 9.51
N VAL A 49 16.87 5.90 10.38
CA VAL A 49 16.29 7.26 10.36
C VAL A 49 16.39 7.87 8.97
N ARG A 50 15.33 8.54 8.51
CA ARG A 50 15.18 9.13 7.17
C ARG A 50 15.12 8.11 6.03
N THR A 51 14.93 6.85 6.34
CA THR A 51 14.57 5.83 5.34
C THR A 51 13.10 5.47 5.46
N GLY A 52 12.57 4.83 4.45
CA GLY A 52 11.19 4.39 4.44
C GLY A 52 10.91 3.43 3.31
N ASN A 53 9.73 2.85 3.33
CA ASN A 53 9.23 2.01 2.27
C ASN A 53 7.78 2.32 1.92
N VAL A 54 7.36 1.89 0.75
CA VAL A 54 5.97 1.94 0.31
C VAL A 54 5.54 0.52 -0.03
N SER A 55 4.43 0.10 0.56
CA SER A 55 3.76 -1.15 0.21
C SER A 55 2.49 -0.82 -0.55
N ALA A 56 2.42 -1.25 -1.81
CA ALA A 56 1.30 -0.98 -2.71
C ALA A 56 0.59 -2.28 -3.09
N GLY A 57 -0.62 -2.44 -2.57
CA GLY A 57 -1.51 -3.55 -2.85
C GLY A 57 -2.93 -3.04 -3.12
N THR A 58 -3.95 -3.71 -2.63
CA THR A 58 -5.35 -3.23 -2.65
C THR A 58 -5.46 -1.87 -1.98
N SER A 59 -4.82 -1.72 -0.82
CA SER A 59 -4.49 -0.46 -0.16
C SER A 59 -3.01 -0.11 -0.36
N VAL A 60 -2.61 1.09 0.03
CA VAL A 60 -1.21 1.49 0.02
C VAL A 60 -0.85 2.17 1.33
N PHE A 61 0.32 1.86 1.85
CA PHE A 61 0.90 2.61 2.96
C PHE A 61 2.36 2.97 2.70
N ALA A 62 2.75 4.11 3.21
CA ALA A 62 4.13 4.56 3.24
C ALA A 62 4.58 4.71 4.69
N MET A 63 5.71 4.14 5.03
CA MET A 63 6.33 4.19 6.35
C MET A 63 7.64 4.97 6.25
N LEU A 64 7.82 5.95 7.13
CA LEU A 64 9.02 6.78 7.20
C LEU A 64 9.57 6.77 8.61
N VAL A 65 10.83 6.38 8.79
CA VAL A 65 11.50 6.43 10.10
C VAL A 65 11.84 7.88 10.43
N LEU A 66 11.22 8.37 11.51
CA LEU A 66 11.28 9.78 11.90
C LEU A 66 12.57 10.10 12.66
N GLU A 67 13.10 11.31 12.46
CA GLU A 67 14.24 11.82 13.24
C GLU A 67 13.82 12.29 14.64
N LYS A 68 12.57 12.72 14.78
CA LYS A 68 11.98 13.27 16.00
C LYS A 68 10.50 13.02 16.04
N GLU A 69 9.91 13.15 17.21
CA GLU A 69 8.46 13.09 17.38
C GLU A 69 7.76 14.20 16.56
N LEU A 70 6.54 13.91 16.11
CA LEU A 70 5.69 14.90 15.48
C LEU A 70 5.33 16.00 16.50
N SER A 71 5.34 17.25 16.05
CA SER A 71 5.04 18.41 16.93
C SER A 71 3.60 18.46 17.44
N LYS A 72 2.70 17.73 16.76
CA LYS A 72 1.27 17.59 17.11
C LYS A 72 0.72 16.28 16.53
N ALA A 73 -0.43 15.87 17.03
CA ALA A 73 -1.17 14.75 16.42
C ALA A 73 -1.70 15.14 15.03
N HIS A 74 -1.57 14.25 14.08
CA HIS A 74 -2.12 14.35 12.75
C HIS A 74 -3.05 13.15 12.52
N PRO A 75 -4.34 13.35 12.28
CA PRO A 75 -5.28 12.25 12.05
C PRO A 75 -4.99 11.45 10.78
N GLU A 76 -4.17 11.97 9.89
CA GLU A 76 -3.73 11.32 8.65
C GLU A 76 -2.53 10.38 8.85
N ILE A 77 -1.91 10.38 10.04
CA ILE A 77 -0.68 9.64 10.32
C ILE A 77 -0.87 8.70 11.50
N ASP A 78 -0.60 7.44 11.27
CA ASP A 78 -0.43 6.46 12.33
C ASP A 78 1.02 6.46 12.81
N LEU A 79 1.21 6.38 14.13
CA LEU A 79 2.54 6.25 14.72
C LEU A 79 2.77 4.79 15.11
N VAL A 80 3.80 4.22 14.54
CA VAL A 80 4.24 2.85 14.80
C VAL A 80 5.74 2.84 15.08
N THR A 81 6.35 1.68 15.23
CA THR A 81 7.79 1.56 15.41
C THR A 81 8.39 0.60 14.40
N THR A 82 9.67 0.78 14.12
CA THR A 82 10.47 -0.28 13.49
C THR A 82 10.61 -1.47 14.45
N PRO A 83 10.97 -2.67 13.97
CA PRO A 83 11.24 -3.81 14.84
C PRO A 83 12.29 -3.56 15.93
N ASP A 84 13.24 -2.65 15.69
CA ASP A 84 14.26 -2.23 16.66
C ASP A 84 13.85 -1.02 17.51
N GLY A 85 12.59 -0.55 17.41
CA GLY A 85 11.99 0.42 18.31
C GLY A 85 12.13 1.89 17.90
N LYS A 86 12.60 2.21 16.69
CA LYS A 86 12.63 3.59 16.18
C LYS A 86 11.24 4.06 15.79
N LEU A 87 10.93 5.33 15.98
CA LEU A 87 9.62 5.90 15.66
C LEU A 87 9.40 5.98 14.15
N VAL A 88 8.22 5.56 13.72
CA VAL A 88 7.80 5.57 12.32
C VAL A 88 6.48 6.30 12.17
N GLY A 89 6.42 7.23 11.24
CA GLY A 89 5.17 7.78 10.72
C GLY A 89 4.68 6.96 9.56
N MET A 90 3.43 6.50 9.62
CA MET A 90 2.78 5.74 8.56
C MET A 90 1.60 6.53 7.99
N ALA A 91 1.64 6.80 6.70
CA ALA A 91 0.51 7.27 5.93
C ALA A 91 -0.14 6.05 5.24
N HIS A 92 -1.44 5.85 5.44
CA HIS A 92 -2.17 4.71 4.88
C HIS A 92 -3.37 5.20 4.07
N SER A 93 -3.53 4.72 2.84
CA SER A 93 -4.69 4.95 1.99
C SER A 93 -5.42 3.64 1.74
N ASN A 94 -6.73 3.65 1.90
CA ASN A 94 -7.59 2.47 1.69
C ASN A 94 -7.64 2.02 0.23
N ASN A 95 -7.32 2.91 -0.69
CA ASN A 95 -7.43 2.68 -2.12
C ASN A 95 -6.06 2.78 -2.79
N CYS A 96 -5.73 1.79 -3.61
CA CYS A 96 -4.55 1.82 -4.47
C CYS A 96 -4.84 1.08 -5.78
N THR A 97 -4.62 -0.24 -5.83
CA THR A 97 -4.69 -0.99 -7.09
C THR A 97 -6.08 -1.47 -7.46
N SER A 98 -7.09 -1.39 -6.58
CA SER A 98 -8.41 -1.97 -6.83
C SER A 98 -9.09 -1.43 -8.09
N ASP A 99 -9.13 -0.10 -8.25
CA ASP A 99 -9.69 0.54 -9.44
C ASP A 99 -8.81 0.28 -10.68
N TYR A 100 -7.48 0.36 -10.50
CA TYR A 100 -6.55 0.07 -11.58
C TYR A 100 -6.69 -1.38 -12.09
N ASN A 101 -6.86 -2.34 -11.17
CA ASN A 101 -7.11 -3.75 -11.51
C ASN A 101 -8.40 -3.93 -12.30
N ALA A 102 -9.46 -3.20 -11.96
CA ALA A 102 -10.72 -3.25 -12.69
C ALA A 102 -10.54 -2.84 -14.16
N TRP A 103 -9.75 -1.78 -14.42
CA TRP A 103 -9.43 -1.37 -15.79
C TRP A 103 -8.55 -2.38 -16.53
N ILE A 104 -7.56 -2.97 -15.86
CA ILE A 104 -6.75 -4.05 -16.45
C ILE A 104 -7.63 -5.24 -16.84
N SER A 105 -8.58 -5.64 -15.98
CA SER A 105 -9.53 -6.72 -16.28
C SER A 105 -10.40 -6.38 -17.49
N LEU A 106 -10.92 -5.15 -17.54
CA LEU A 106 -11.72 -4.68 -18.68
C LEU A 106 -10.93 -4.73 -20.00
N PHE A 107 -9.65 -4.33 -19.98
CA PHE A 107 -8.79 -4.46 -21.17
C PHE A 107 -8.51 -5.90 -21.54
N GLY A 108 -8.46 -6.81 -20.56
CA GLY A 108 -8.41 -8.26 -20.82
C GLY A 108 -9.66 -8.74 -21.54
N GLU A 109 -10.85 -8.36 -21.08
CA GLU A 109 -12.11 -8.68 -21.75
C GLU A 109 -12.17 -8.14 -23.20
N VAL A 110 -11.62 -6.95 -23.45
CA VAL A 110 -11.52 -6.41 -24.82
C VAL A 110 -10.59 -7.26 -25.68
N ALA A 111 -9.45 -7.70 -25.13
CA ALA A 111 -8.52 -8.59 -25.86
C ALA A 111 -9.22 -9.92 -26.19
N ASP A 112 -9.89 -10.53 -25.23
CA ASP A 112 -10.63 -11.78 -25.41
C ASP A 112 -11.73 -11.65 -26.49
N ALA A 113 -12.48 -10.55 -26.47
CA ALA A 113 -13.51 -10.26 -27.47
C ALA A 113 -12.96 -10.11 -28.89
N LEU A 114 -11.67 -9.74 -29.01
CA LEU A 114 -10.94 -9.66 -30.28
C LEU A 114 -10.22 -10.96 -30.65
N GLY A 115 -10.36 -12.01 -29.83
CA GLY A 115 -9.69 -13.28 -30.03
C GLY A 115 -8.19 -13.26 -29.77
N LEU A 116 -7.73 -12.31 -28.92
CA LEU A 116 -6.32 -12.17 -28.51
C LEU A 116 -6.14 -12.81 -27.13
N GLU A 117 -5.20 -13.73 -27.01
CA GLU A 117 -4.79 -14.30 -25.73
C GLU A 117 -3.74 -13.39 -25.07
N VAL A 118 -4.15 -12.64 -24.05
CA VAL A 118 -3.28 -11.71 -23.30
C VAL A 118 -3.48 -11.92 -21.80
N SER A 119 -2.41 -12.25 -21.09
CA SER A 119 -2.49 -12.39 -19.64
C SER A 119 -2.57 -11.02 -18.92
N SER A 120 -3.12 -11.01 -17.70
CA SER A 120 -3.10 -9.80 -16.86
C SER A 120 -1.68 -9.30 -16.60
N THR A 121 -0.72 -10.21 -16.45
CA THR A 121 0.71 -9.86 -16.29
C THR A 121 1.25 -9.13 -17.52
N ASP A 122 0.89 -9.56 -18.74
CA ASP A 122 1.29 -8.89 -19.97
C ASP A 122 0.66 -7.49 -20.07
N LEU A 123 -0.63 -7.38 -19.70
CA LEU A 123 -1.32 -6.08 -19.68
C LEU A 123 -0.65 -5.12 -18.70
N TYR A 124 -0.34 -5.56 -17.48
CA TYR A 124 0.41 -4.75 -16.52
C TYR A 124 1.78 -4.36 -17.06
N GLY A 125 2.53 -5.30 -17.59
CA GLY A 125 3.86 -5.08 -18.14
C GLY A 125 3.90 -4.07 -19.29
N LYS A 126 2.79 -3.87 -20.00
CA LYS A 126 2.67 -2.93 -21.12
C LYS A 126 2.00 -1.61 -20.72
N LEU A 127 0.89 -1.68 -19.98
CA LEU A 127 0.06 -0.51 -19.70
C LEU A 127 0.64 0.37 -18.59
N LEU A 128 1.27 -0.23 -17.58
CA LEU A 128 1.89 0.53 -16.51
C LEU A 128 3.06 1.39 -17.00
N PRO A 129 4.04 0.87 -17.78
CA PRO A 129 5.07 1.72 -18.38
C PRO A 129 4.51 2.70 -19.41
N LEU A 130 3.40 2.38 -20.08
CA LEU A 130 2.77 3.30 -21.03
C LEU A 130 2.27 4.58 -20.33
N SER A 131 1.83 4.50 -19.09
CA SER A 131 1.41 5.68 -18.30
C SER A 131 2.50 6.75 -18.19
N LEU A 132 3.78 6.35 -18.23
CA LEU A 132 4.91 7.29 -18.20
C LEU A 132 5.02 8.14 -19.46
N LYS A 133 4.40 7.72 -20.56
CA LYS A 133 4.35 8.45 -21.84
C LYS A 133 3.15 9.42 -21.92
N GLY A 134 2.26 9.40 -20.93
CA GLY A 134 1.16 10.36 -20.83
C GLY A 134 1.67 11.75 -20.49
N ASP A 135 0.85 12.75 -20.78
CA ASP A 135 1.11 14.13 -20.40
C ASP A 135 1.22 14.27 -18.88
N PRO A 136 2.05 15.18 -18.34
CA PRO A 136 2.17 15.40 -16.90
C PRO A 136 0.83 15.66 -16.20
N GLU A 137 -0.10 16.34 -16.89
CA GLU A 137 -1.45 16.66 -16.42
C GLU A 137 -2.51 15.70 -16.96
N CYS A 138 -2.11 14.50 -17.37
CA CYS A 138 -2.99 13.45 -17.88
C CYS A 138 -3.86 13.88 -19.08
N GLY A 139 -3.44 14.91 -19.84
CA GLY A 139 -4.19 15.44 -20.97
C GLY A 139 -5.56 16.01 -20.59
N GLY A 140 -5.72 16.51 -19.36
CA GLY A 140 -6.99 17.05 -18.86
C GLY A 140 -8.00 15.99 -18.44
N LEU A 141 -7.59 14.73 -18.28
CA LEU A 141 -8.44 13.67 -17.76
C LEU A 141 -8.45 13.71 -16.22
N LEU A 142 -9.60 13.42 -15.61
CA LEU A 142 -9.77 13.34 -14.18
C LEU A 142 -10.35 11.99 -13.79
N SER A 143 -9.79 11.38 -12.77
CA SER A 143 -10.29 10.13 -12.19
C SER A 143 -10.37 10.23 -10.67
N TYR A 144 -11.41 9.65 -10.10
CA TYR A 144 -11.57 9.37 -8.68
C TYR A 144 -11.68 7.87 -8.48
N GLY A 145 -10.81 7.29 -7.66
CA GLY A 145 -10.75 5.85 -7.48
C GLY A 145 -11.34 5.32 -6.18
N TYR A 146 -11.83 6.13 -5.25
CA TYR A 146 -12.24 5.77 -3.88
C TYR A 146 -13.28 4.64 -3.82
N VAL A 147 -12.89 3.44 -4.23
CA VAL A 147 -13.77 2.25 -4.28
C VAL A 147 -14.24 1.84 -2.89
N SER A 148 -13.33 1.93 -1.89
CA SER A 148 -13.54 1.48 -0.51
C SER A 148 -13.78 2.64 0.48
N GLY A 149 -14.11 3.83 0.00
CA GLY A 149 -14.00 5.05 0.80
C GLY A 149 -12.54 5.42 1.07
N GLU A 150 -12.30 6.57 1.70
CA GLU A 150 -10.93 7.03 1.97
C GLU A 150 -10.90 7.90 3.23
N HIS A 151 -10.33 7.38 4.31
CA HIS A 151 -10.27 8.08 5.59
C HIS A 151 -9.40 9.33 5.54
N LEU A 152 -8.32 9.33 4.76
CA LEU A 152 -7.42 10.49 4.59
C LEU A 152 -8.16 11.71 4.01
N THR A 153 -9.20 11.49 3.24
CA THR A 153 -10.00 12.55 2.61
C THR A 153 -11.42 12.63 3.18
N GLY A 154 -11.75 11.84 4.19
CA GLY A 154 -13.03 11.89 4.92
C GLY A 154 -14.23 11.27 4.18
N PHE A 155 -13.98 10.43 3.16
CA PHE A 155 -15.04 9.72 2.45
C PHE A 155 -15.32 8.36 3.10
N SER A 156 -16.53 8.13 3.60
CA SER A 156 -16.97 6.84 4.18
C SER A 156 -17.29 5.81 3.09
N GLU A 157 -17.75 6.24 1.93
CA GLU A 157 -18.07 5.40 0.78
C GLU A 157 -17.38 5.94 -0.47
N GLY A 158 -16.93 5.04 -1.35
CA GLY A 158 -16.35 5.39 -2.63
C GLY A 158 -17.33 5.25 -3.77
N ARG A 159 -17.20 6.13 -4.76
CA ARG A 159 -17.87 6.03 -6.07
C ARG A 159 -16.87 6.42 -7.13
N PRO A 160 -16.16 5.46 -7.74
CA PRO A 160 -15.23 5.75 -8.82
C PRO A 160 -15.91 6.58 -9.92
N LEU A 161 -15.22 7.60 -10.37
CA LEU A 161 -15.67 8.50 -11.42
C LEU A 161 -14.52 8.79 -12.37
N PHE A 162 -14.78 8.67 -13.65
CA PHE A 162 -13.89 9.15 -14.70
C PHE A 162 -14.59 10.30 -15.44
N ALA A 163 -13.90 11.42 -15.56
CA ALA A 163 -14.41 12.61 -16.23
C ALA A 163 -13.42 13.14 -17.26
N ARG A 164 -13.96 13.72 -18.34
CA ARG A 164 -13.20 14.40 -19.38
C ARG A 164 -13.99 15.56 -19.97
N SER A 165 -13.29 16.57 -20.41
CA SER A 165 -13.84 17.65 -21.22
C SER A 165 -13.74 17.34 -22.72
N SER A 166 -14.41 18.13 -23.55
CA SER A 166 -14.41 17.96 -25.01
C SER A 166 -13.04 18.21 -25.66
N ASP A 167 -12.19 18.99 -24.99
CA ASP A 167 -10.84 19.37 -25.43
C ASP A 167 -9.72 18.53 -24.78
N SER A 168 -10.07 17.58 -23.90
CA SER A 168 -9.11 16.69 -23.28
C SER A 168 -8.45 15.75 -24.30
N GLN A 169 -7.16 15.43 -24.08
CA GLN A 169 -6.42 14.50 -24.89
C GLN A 169 -6.64 13.07 -24.40
N PHE A 170 -7.74 12.45 -24.87
CA PHE A 170 -8.16 11.10 -24.46
C PHE A 170 -7.35 10.03 -25.19
N THR A 171 -6.15 9.78 -24.72
CA THR A 171 -5.25 8.71 -25.18
C THR A 171 -5.11 7.61 -24.11
N LEU A 172 -4.75 6.40 -24.52
CA LEU A 172 -4.52 5.30 -23.57
C LEU A 172 -3.42 5.64 -22.56
N ALA A 173 -2.36 6.33 -22.97
CA ALA A 173 -1.29 6.74 -22.07
C ALA A 173 -1.77 7.73 -21.00
N ASN A 174 -2.55 8.74 -21.38
CA ASN A 174 -3.14 9.71 -20.45
C ASN A 174 -4.18 9.05 -19.52
N PHE A 175 -4.98 8.17 -20.06
CA PHE A 175 -5.95 7.39 -19.27
C PHE A 175 -5.25 6.56 -18.19
N MET A 176 -4.27 5.74 -18.56
CA MET A 176 -3.53 4.92 -17.59
C MET A 176 -2.76 5.77 -16.57
N ARG A 177 -2.24 6.93 -16.98
CA ARG A 177 -1.57 7.87 -16.08
C ARG A 177 -2.53 8.48 -15.06
N SER A 178 -3.74 8.87 -15.48
CA SER A 178 -4.74 9.43 -14.57
C SER A 178 -5.17 8.42 -13.50
N HIS A 179 -5.36 7.16 -13.86
CA HIS A 179 -5.69 6.10 -12.91
C HIS A 179 -4.50 5.73 -11.99
N LEU A 180 -3.27 5.77 -12.50
CA LEU A 180 -2.08 5.59 -11.65
C LEU A 180 -1.94 6.71 -10.62
N PHE A 181 -2.17 7.96 -11.02
CA PHE A 181 -2.14 9.08 -10.09
C PHE A 181 -3.24 8.97 -9.05
N THR A 182 -4.46 8.62 -9.46
CA THR A 182 -5.59 8.41 -8.55
C THR A 182 -5.30 7.34 -7.51
N ALA A 183 -4.64 6.24 -7.89
CA ALA A 183 -4.25 5.18 -6.96
C ALA A 183 -3.29 5.65 -5.85
N LEU A 184 -2.54 6.74 -6.07
CA LEU A 184 -1.51 7.22 -5.16
C LEU A 184 -1.80 8.62 -4.56
N CYS A 185 -2.83 9.33 -5.04
CA CYS A 185 -3.04 10.73 -4.66
C CYS A 185 -3.40 10.90 -3.17
N ALA A 186 -4.19 9.99 -2.59
CA ALA A 186 -4.53 10.04 -1.17
C ALA A 186 -3.29 9.80 -0.29
N LEU A 187 -2.45 8.83 -0.65
CA LEU A 187 -1.18 8.60 0.03
C LEU A 187 -0.29 9.85 0.03
N ARG A 188 -0.27 10.61 -1.05
CA ARG A 188 0.49 11.84 -1.16
C ARG A 188 0.11 12.86 -0.10
N THR A 189 -1.18 12.96 0.25
CA THR A 189 -1.65 13.85 1.33
C THR A 189 -0.99 13.52 2.67
N GLY A 190 -0.93 12.25 3.04
CA GLY A 190 -0.25 11.81 4.26
C GLY A 190 1.26 12.00 4.19
N LEU A 191 1.90 11.71 3.04
CA LEU A 191 3.33 11.95 2.86
C LEU A 191 3.72 13.42 2.98
N ASP A 192 2.90 14.34 2.47
CA ASP A 192 3.16 15.78 2.59
C ASP A 192 3.15 16.24 4.06
N VAL A 193 2.38 15.59 4.95
CA VAL A 193 2.43 15.83 6.40
C VAL A 193 3.73 15.33 7.02
N LEU A 194 4.24 14.16 6.60
CA LEU A 194 5.46 13.58 7.15
C LEU A 194 6.74 14.28 6.67
N MET A 195 6.69 14.97 5.53
CA MET A 195 7.86 15.63 4.92
C MET A 195 7.99 17.12 5.28
N ASN A 196 6.99 17.74 5.93
CA ASN A 196 6.98 19.13 6.38
C ASN A 196 7.17 19.26 7.89
#